data_02cd9e90c833e335f6746fb488eeb1df
#
_entry.id   02cd9e90c833e335f6746fb488eeb1df
#
_cell.length_a   1.000
_cell.length_b   1.000
_cell.length_c   1.000
_cell.angle_alpha   90.00
_cell.angle_beta   90.00
_cell.angle_gamma   90.00
#
_symmetry.space_group_name_H-M   'P 1'
#
loop_
_entity.id
_entity.type
_entity.pdbx_description
1 polymer ?
#
loop_
_entity_poly.entity_id
_entity_poly.type
_entity_poly.pdbx_seq_one_letter_code
_entity_poly.pdbx_strand_id
1 'polypeptide(L)'
;QGEYIQRNITAPRTLPDYCKVTYTSGSTGQPKGACLGEGTMMSIVTSLSEALIPSQLGRHLALLPFATLLENVAGIYLALWMGRSIFIETPDQLGLSSNHTFDPHMFAGQIKASRAESVILLPQMLKLIVEANVAESLAGLKFMAVGGGKVAPDLLLKAQALGLPVYEGYGLTECGSCVALNTPLANRVGSVGKPLPPAHVRIGDSGAVFVTGAAMTGYLQDMPAPSEIATGDAGFIDTEGFLHITGRIKNVIISSYGRNISPEWVESYFLADTRIQQMAVFGEAQPHLSAVFVVLDALNDRELQELVCTVNE
;
A
#
# COMPACT_ATOMS: atom_id res chain seq x y z
N GLN A 1 -0.24 -34.29 17.07
CA GLN A 1 -0.84 -35.18 16.07
C GLN A 1 -2.11 -34.46 15.59
N GLY A 2 -2.09 -33.90 14.36
CA GLY A 2 -3.26 -33.26 13.77
C GLY A 2 -4.17 -34.35 13.16
N GLU A 3 -5.44 -34.36 13.55
CA GLU A 3 -6.44 -35.18 12.88
C GLU A 3 -6.77 -34.58 11.51
N TYR A 4 -6.50 -35.34 10.46
CA TYR A 4 -6.98 -35.01 9.11
C TYR A 4 -8.41 -35.47 8.94
N ILE A 5 -9.34 -34.54 8.74
CA ILE A 5 -10.71 -34.88 8.38
C ILE A 5 -10.78 -35.12 6.87
N GLN A 6 -10.81 -36.37 6.47
CA GLN A 6 -11.08 -36.78 5.09
C GLN A 6 -12.57 -36.72 4.81
N ARG A 7 -13.05 -35.75 4.04
CA ARG A 7 -14.44 -35.71 3.55
C ARG A 7 -14.50 -36.32 2.15
N ASN A 8 -15.25 -37.38 2.00
CA ASN A 8 -15.60 -37.91 0.68
C ASN A 8 -16.59 -36.93 0.01
N ILE A 9 -16.16 -36.29 -1.05
CA ILE A 9 -17.00 -35.40 -1.88
C ILE A 9 -17.64 -36.30 -2.96
N THR A 10 -18.91 -36.60 -2.83
CA THR A 10 -19.64 -37.53 -3.72
C THR A 10 -20.40 -36.86 -4.86
N ALA A 11 -20.40 -35.54 -4.99
CA ALA A 11 -21.08 -34.83 -6.07
C ALA A 11 -20.10 -33.87 -6.83
N PRO A 12 -20.22 -33.74 -8.15
CA PRO A 12 -19.48 -32.73 -8.89
C PRO A 12 -19.90 -31.35 -8.38
N ARG A 13 -19.02 -30.64 -7.68
CA ARG A 13 -19.18 -29.24 -7.34
C ARG A 13 -18.80 -28.43 -8.56
N THR A 14 -19.70 -27.62 -9.06
CA THR A 14 -19.31 -26.45 -9.87
C THR A 14 -18.39 -25.61 -9.00
N LEU A 15 -17.12 -25.46 -9.44
CA LEU A 15 -16.18 -24.59 -8.77
C LEU A 15 -16.71 -23.15 -8.89
N PRO A 16 -16.62 -22.34 -7.84
CA PRO A 16 -16.96 -20.93 -7.93
C PRO A 16 -16.02 -20.21 -8.92
N ASP A 17 -16.49 -19.12 -9.52
CA ASP A 17 -15.71 -18.31 -10.46
C ASP A 17 -14.58 -17.52 -9.78
N TYR A 18 -14.24 -17.86 -8.53
CA TYR A 18 -13.15 -17.28 -7.76
C TYR A 18 -12.30 -18.39 -7.10
N CYS A 19 -11.02 -18.11 -6.96
CA CYS A 19 -10.07 -19.01 -6.33
C CYS A 19 -9.49 -18.47 -5.01
N LYS A 20 -9.78 -17.20 -4.68
CA LYS A 20 -9.29 -16.55 -3.47
C LYS A 20 -10.34 -15.63 -2.87
N VAL A 21 -10.44 -15.64 -1.53
CA VAL A 21 -11.25 -14.68 -0.77
C VAL A 21 -10.32 -13.93 0.17
N THR A 22 -10.36 -12.60 0.08
CA THR A 22 -9.62 -11.71 0.99
C THR A 22 -10.61 -10.81 1.72
N TYR A 23 -10.53 -10.80 3.05
CA TYR A 23 -11.41 -9.98 3.86
C TYR A 23 -10.91 -8.56 3.96
N THR A 24 -11.81 -7.61 3.79
CA THR A 24 -11.57 -6.17 3.97
C THR A 24 -12.39 -5.66 5.15
N SER A 25 -11.92 -4.60 5.81
CA SER A 25 -12.58 -4.02 7.00
C SER A 25 -13.93 -3.38 6.73
N GLY A 26 -14.43 -3.40 5.51
CA GLY A 26 -15.74 -2.89 5.10
C GLY A 26 -16.13 -1.53 5.69
N SER A 27 -16.65 -0.62 4.89
CA SER A 27 -17.09 0.71 5.37
C SER A 27 -18.28 0.67 6.37
N THR A 28 -18.86 -0.49 6.58
CA THR A 28 -20.01 -0.73 7.50
C THR A 28 -19.58 -1.37 8.83
N GLY A 29 -18.28 -1.53 9.08
CA GLY A 29 -17.74 -2.17 10.29
C GLY A 29 -17.76 -3.70 10.29
N GLN A 30 -18.44 -4.34 9.34
CA GLN A 30 -18.39 -5.80 9.18
C GLN A 30 -17.41 -6.17 8.07
N PRO A 31 -16.49 -7.13 8.32
CA PRO A 31 -15.57 -7.60 7.30
C PRO A 31 -16.32 -8.18 6.10
N LYS A 32 -15.92 -7.78 4.89
CA LYS A 32 -16.46 -8.29 3.63
C LYS A 32 -15.40 -9.14 2.93
N GLY A 33 -15.78 -10.34 2.51
CA GLY A 33 -14.90 -11.23 1.75
C GLY A 33 -14.94 -10.88 0.26
N ALA A 34 -13.93 -10.20 -0.25
CA ALA A 34 -13.76 -9.95 -1.69
C ALA A 34 -13.28 -11.22 -2.39
N CYS A 35 -14.05 -11.67 -3.37
CA CYS A 35 -13.79 -12.88 -4.15
C CYS A 35 -12.99 -12.54 -5.40
N LEU A 36 -11.82 -13.12 -5.54
CA LEU A 36 -10.90 -12.87 -6.66
C LEU A 36 -10.80 -14.09 -7.56
N GLY A 37 -11.04 -13.88 -8.86
CA GLY A 37 -10.84 -14.90 -9.88
C GLY A 37 -9.36 -15.05 -10.24
N GLU A 38 -8.99 -16.23 -10.72
CA GLU A 38 -7.64 -16.50 -11.22
C GLU A 38 -7.24 -15.52 -12.33
N GLY A 39 -8.14 -15.28 -13.28
CA GLY A 39 -7.90 -14.35 -14.40
C GLY A 39 -7.54 -12.94 -13.93
N THR A 40 -8.24 -12.40 -12.92
CA THR A 40 -7.94 -11.07 -12.36
C THR A 40 -6.54 -11.04 -11.74
N MET A 41 -6.20 -12.03 -10.90
CA MET A 41 -4.89 -12.06 -10.25
C MET A 41 -3.76 -12.24 -11.27
N MET A 42 -3.93 -13.14 -12.24
CA MET A 42 -2.90 -13.40 -13.25
C MET A 42 -2.71 -12.24 -14.21
N SER A 43 -3.76 -11.50 -14.57
CA SER A 43 -3.63 -10.30 -15.40
C SER A 43 -2.81 -9.20 -14.70
N ILE A 44 -2.99 -9.03 -13.38
CA ILE A 44 -2.20 -8.09 -12.58
C ILE A 44 -0.75 -8.54 -12.48
N VAL A 45 -0.50 -9.83 -12.21
CA VAL A 45 0.85 -10.40 -12.17
C VAL A 45 1.57 -10.21 -13.52
N THR A 46 0.89 -10.46 -14.63
CA THR A 46 1.44 -10.25 -15.98
C THR A 46 1.80 -8.78 -16.19
N SER A 47 0.90 -7.89 -15.88
CA SER A 47 1.13 -6.44 -16.04
C SER A 47 2.28 -5.92 -15.17
N LEU A 48 2.33 -6.35 -13.91
CA LEU A 48 3.47 -6.05 -13.03
C LEU A 48 4.77 -6.62 -13.58
N SER A 49 4.74 -7.83 -14.14
CA SER A 49 5.94 -8.44 -14.73
C SER A 49 6.46 -7.63 -15.90
N GLU A 50 5.58 -7.18 -16.80
CA GLU A 50 5.92 -6.33 -17.95
C GLU A 50 6.50 -4.99 -17.50
N ALA A 51 5.87 -4.33 -16.52
CA ALA A 51 6.31 -3.06 -15.98
C ALA A 51 7.69 -3.13 -15.30
N LEU A 52 8.04 -4.30 -14.73
CA LEU A 52 9.27 -4.52 -13.97
C LEU A 52 10.36 -5.31 -14.69
N ILE A 53 10.14 -5.76 -15.95
CA ILE A 53 11.19 -6.38 -16.77
C ILE A 53 12.48 -5.54 -16.81
N PRO A 54 12.41 -4.21 -17.02
CA PRO A 54 13.63 -3.38 -17.11
C PRO A 54 14.46 -3.36 -15.83
N SER A 55 13.86 -3.65 -14.68
CA SER A 55 14.54 -3.65 -13.38
C SER A 55 15.44 -4.87 -13.17
N GLN A 56 15.32 -5.90 -13.99
CA GLN A 56 16.12 -7.14 -13.93
C GLN A 56 16.21 -7.72 -12.51
N LEU A 57 15.07 -7.79 -11.83
CA LEU A 57 15.00 -8.25 -10.44
C LEU A 57 15.26 -9.76 -10.36
N GLY A 58 16.07 -10.21 -9.41
CA GLY A 58 16.38 -11.62 -9.18
C GLY A 58 15.61 -12.22 -8.01
N ARG A 59 15.90 -11.79 -6.79
CA ARG A 59 15.32 -12.36 -5.58
C ARG A 59 14.39 -11.36 -4.90
N HIS A 60 13.21 -11.84 -4.53
CA HIS A 60 12.25 -11.11 -3.72
C HIS A 60 12.35 -11.52 -2.25
N LEU A 61 12.38 -10.56 -1.32
CA LEU A 61 12.21 -10.82 0.11
C LEU A 61 10.72 -10.61 0.46
N ALA A 62 10.07 -11.68 0.90
CA ALA A 62 8.69 -11.63 1.39
C ALA A 62 8.68 -11.08 2.82
N LEU A 63 8.37 -9.81 2.98
CA LEU A 63 8.40 -9.09 4.25
C LEU A 63 7.02 -9.07 4.93
N LEU A 64 5.97 -8.79 4.14
CA LEU A 64 4.62 -8.69 4.68
C LEU A 64 4.01 -10.10 4.87
N PRO A 65 3.04 -10.27 5.78
CA PRO A 65 2.37 -11.55 5.95
C PRO A 65 1.76 -12.07 4.64
N PHE A 66 1.85 -13.38 4.38
CA PHE A 66 1.33 -14.00 3.16
C PHE A 66 -0.19 -13.86 2.99
N ALA A 67 -0.91 -13.62 4.08
CA ALA A 67 -2.34 -13.31 4.03
C ALA A 67 -2.62 -11.91 3.45
N THR A 68 -1.63 -11.02 3.44
CA THR A 68 -1.73 -9.70 2.83
C THR A 68 -1.75 -9.85 1.31
N LEU A 69 -2.82 -9.41 0.67
CA LEU A 69 -3.00 -9.59 -0.77
C LEU A 69 -1.87 -8.94 -1.58
N LEU A 70 -1.36 -7.80 -1.12
CA LEU A 70 -0.26 -7.08 -1.75
C LEU A 70 1.01 -7.95 -1.83
N GLU A 71 1.45 -8.56 -0.72
CA GLU A 71 2.60 -9.48 -0.72
C GLU A 71 2.33 -10.72 -1.56
N ASN A 72 1.12 -11.24 -1.44
CA ASN A 72 0.75 -12.48 -2.11
C ASN A 72 0.79 -12.34 -3.64
N VAL A 73 0.18 -11.27 -4.20
CA VAL A 73 0.09 -11.06 -5.66
C VAL A 73 1.35 -10.37 -6.21
N ALA A 74 1.72 -9.21 -5.65
CA ALA A 74 2.81 -8.39 -6.18
C ALA A 74 4.20 -8.83 -5.70
N GLY A 75 4.29 -9.63 -4.64
CA GLY A 75 5.54 -10.24 -4.16
C GLY A 75 5.69 -11.67 -4.68
N ILE A 76 4.91 -12.59 -4.09
CA ILE A 76 5.11 -14.04 -4.27
C ILE A 76 4.72 -14.49 -5.67
N TYR A 77 3.48 -14.22 -6.11
CA TYR A 77 3.03 -14.70 -7.43
C TYR A 77 3.84 -14.06 -8.55
N LEU A 78 4.15 -12.78 -8.44
CA LEU A 78 4.99 -12.08 -9.41
C LEU A 78 6.40 -12.70 -9.49
N ALA A 79 7.05 -12.95 -8.35
CA ALA A 79 8.37 -13.55 -8.33
C ALA A 79 8.37 -14.95 -8.97
N LEU A 80 7.38 -15.79 -8.65
CA LEU A 80 7.22 -17.13 -9.24
C LEU A 80 6.94 -17.03 -10.74
N TRP A 81 6.05 -16.14 -11.18
CA TRP A 81 5.74 -15.92 -12.59
C TRP A 81 6.95 -15.52 -13.42
N MET A 82 7.82 -14.69 -12.84
CA MET A 82 9.07 -14.26 -13.47
C MET A 82 10.23 -15.28 -13.34
N GLY A 83 9.98 -16.45 -12.78
CA GLY A 83 11.02 -17.48 -12.55
C GLY A 83 12.09 -17.05 -11.54
N ARG A 84 11.73 -16.18 -10.58
CA ARG A 84 12.65 -15.61 -9.57
C ARG A 84 12.59 -16.38 -8.27
N SER A 85 13.64 -16.27 -7.46
CA SER A 85 13.64 -16.85 -6.11
C SER A 85 12.97 -15.94 -5.11
N ILE A 86 12.37 -16.56 -4.09
CA ILE A 86 11.76 -15.84 -2.96
C ILE A 86 12.55 -16.23 -1.71
N PHE A 87 12.92 -15.23 -0.92
CA PHE A 87 13.46 -15.42 0.41
C PHE A 87 12.35 -15.24 1.44
N ILE A 88 12.19 -16.23 2.29
CA ILE A 88 11.15 -16.29 3.31
C ILE A 88 11.83 -16.54 4.65
N GLU A 89 11.46 -15.76 5.65
CA GLU A 89 11.95 -15.88 7.00
C GLU A 89 10.83 -15.61 8.01
N THR A 90 11.04 -15.90 9.27
CA THR A 90 10.07 -15.58 10.32
C THR A 90 9.98 -14.06 10.53
N PRO A 91 8.80 -13.54 10.91
CA PRO A 91 8.64 -12.11 11.14
C PRO A 91 9.68 -11.52 12.09
N ASP A 92 9.97 -12.21 13.19
CA ASP A 92 10.96 -11.75 14.17
C ASP A 92 12.37 -11.60 13.55
N GLN A 93 12.79 -12.53 12.69
CA GLN A 93 14.07 -12.44 11.99
C GLN A 93 14.09 -11.35 10.93
N LEU A 94 12.92 -10.99 10.38
CA LEU A 94 12.76 -9.86 9.47
C LEU A 94 12.67 -8.51 10.19
N GLY A 95 12.77 -8.50 11.53
CA GLY A 95 12.64 -7.30 12.33
C GLY A 95 11.20 -6.90 12.66
N LEU A 96 10.21 -7.78 12.40
CA LEU A 96 8.81 -7.56 12.73
C LEU A 96 8.47 -8.23 14.05
N SER A 97 8.27 -7.45 15.10
CA SER A 97 7.90 -8.00 16.41
C SER A 97 6.41 -8.24 16.57
N SER A 98 6.04 -9.06 17.56
CA SER A 98 4.63 -9.29 17.94
C SER A 98 3.90 -8.02 18.39
N ASN A 99 4.63 -6.98 18.80
CA ASN A 99 4.10 -5.68 19.21
C ASN A 99 3.93 -4.70 18.04
N HIS A 100 3.95 -5.19 16.80
CA HIS A 100 3.84 -4.40 15.59
C HIS A 100 4.96 -3.34 15.42
N THR A 101 6.11 -3.53 16.06
CA THR A 101 7.30 -2.71 15.80
C THR A 101 8.14 -3.31 14.69
N PHE A 102 8.89 -2.46 13.99
CA PHE A 102 9.79 -2.85 12.91
C PHE A 102 11.22 -2.37 13.24
N ASP A 103 12.17 -3.30 13.20
CA ASP A 103 13.60 -3.02 13.39
C ASP A 103 14.30 -2.91 12.03
N PRO A 104 14.66 -1.70 11.57
CA PRO A 104 15.31 -1.49 10.28
C PRO A 104 16.73 -2.07 10.20
N HIS A 105 17.44 -2.24 11.34
CA HIS A 105 18.79 -2.82 11.34
C HIS A 105 18.74 -4.33 11.13
N MET A 106 17.81 -5.02 11.78
CA MET A 106 17.57 -6.45 11.55
C MET A 106 17.14 -6.69 10.12
N PHE A 107 16.19 -5.89 9.60
CA PHE A 107 15.75 -5.95 8.23
C PHE A 107 16.91 -5.77 7.23
N ALA A 108 17.74 -4.74 7.43
CA ALA A 108 18.90 -4.48 6.58
C ALA A 108 19.91 -5.64 6.59
N GLY A 109 20.12 -6.28 7.75
CA GLY A 109 20.89 -7.50 7.87
C GLY A 109 20.35 -8.64 7.01
N GLN A 110 19.03 -8.82 6.99
CA GLN A 110 18.37 -9.85 6.17
C GLN A 110 18.44 -9.54 4.67
N ILE A 111 18.29 -8.29 4.25
CA ILE A 111 18.50 -7.89 2.85
C ILE A 111 19.90 -8.28 2.39
N LYS A 112 20.92 -7.95 3.19
CA LYS A 112 22.31 -8.30 2.89
C LYS A 112 22.55 -9.81 2.84
N ALA A 113 22.04 -10.56 3.82
CA ALA A 113 22.21 -12.01 3.94
C ALA A 113 21.49 -12.76 2.81
N SER A 114 20.25 -12.37 2.51
CA SER A 114 19.43 -12.97 1.46
C SER A 114 19.87 -12.57 0.05
N ARG A 115 20.59 -11.45 -0.09
CA ARG A 115 20.86 -10.80 -1.40
C ARG A 115 19.55 -10.51 -2.15
N ALA A 116 18.53 -10.07 -1.44
CA ALA A 116 17.27 -9.69 -2.05
C ALA A 116 17.44 -8.42 -2.88
N GLU A 117 16.74 -8.38 -4.01
CA GLU A 117 16.76 -7.25 -4.95
C GLU A 117 15.43 -6.50 -4.99
N SER A 118 14.39 -7.10 -4.42
CA SER A 118 13.08 -6.46 -4.30
C SER A 118 12.40 -6.78 -2.98
N VAL A 119 11.60 -5.82 -2.51
CA VAL A 119 10.79 -5.93 -1.28
C VAL A 119 9.56 -5.04 -1.40
N ILE A 120 8.51 -5.38 -0.64
CA ILE A 120 7.30 -4.55 -0.48
C ILE A 120 7.26 -4.02 0.95
N LEU A 121 7.03 -2.73 1.10
CA LEU A 121 7.03 -2.02 2.37
C LEU A 121 5.70 -1.31 2.63
N LEU A 122 5.37 -1.14 3.90
CA LEU A 122 4.39 -0.15 4.34
C LEU A 122 5.06 1.21 4.56
N PRO A 123 4.33 2.33 4.47
CA PRO A 123 4.90 3.68 4.65
C PRO A 123 5.67 3.85 5.96
N GLN A 124 5.16 3.27 7.06
CA GLN A 124 5.83 3.33 8.37
C GLN A 124 7.19 2.60 8.39
N MET A 125 7.31 1.48 7.65
CA MET A 125 8.59 0.76 7.55
C MET A 125 9.60 1.60 6.78
N LEU A 126 9.18 2.22 5.66
CA LEU A 126 10.04 3.12 4.90
C LEU A 126 10.55 4.28 5.76
N LYS A 127 9.67 4.87 6.58
CA LYS A 127 10.03 5.93 7.51
C LYS A 127 11.16 5.47 8.43
N LEU A 128 10.99 4.35 9.13
CA LEU A 128 12.00 3.82 10.06
C LEU A 128 13.33 3.48 9.35
N ILE A 129 13.28 3.00 8.11
CA ILE A 129 14.48 2.73 7.30
C ILE A 129 15.25 4.04 7.01
N VAL A 130 14.54 5.09 6.62
CA VAL A 130 15.15 6.41 6.33
C VAL A 130 15.78 7.01 7.59
N GLU A 131 15.09 6.90 8.73
CA GLU A 131 15.56 7.41 10.02
C GLU A 131 16.77 6.69 10.56
N ALA A 132 16.75 5.37 10.50
CA ALA A 132 17.87 4.54 10.95
C ALA A 132 19.12 4.68 10.07
N ASN A 133 19.00 5.37 8.92
CA ASN A 133 20.10 5.62 7.98
C ASN A 133 20.83 4.32 7.57
N VAL A 134 20.07 3.25 7.32
CA VAL A 134 20.61 1.94 6.94
C VAL A 134 20.74 1.75 5.42
N ALA A 135 20.62 2.79 4.63
CA ALA A 135 20.58 2.77 3.16
C ALA A 135 21.78 2.05 2.54
N GLU A 136 22.99 2.23 3.09
CA GLU A 136 24.20 1.54 2.61
C GLU A 136 24.07 0.01 2.67
N SER A 137 23.44 -0.51 3.72
CA SER A 137 23.18 -1.95 3.89
C SER A 137 22.10 -2.47 2.93
N LEU A 138 21.34 -1.58 2.32
CA LEU A 138 20.27 -1.87 1.36
C LEU A 138 20.68 -1.67 -0.12
N ALA A 139 21.95 -1.36 -0.38
CA ALA A 139 22.48 -1.06 -1.73
C ALA A 139 22.26 -2.20 -2.77
N GLY A 140 21.96 -3.42 -2.31
CA GLY A 140 21.60 -4.55 -3.20
C GLY A 140 20.18 -4.48 -3.74
N LEU A 141 19.29 -3.69 -3.13
CA LEU A 141 17.91 -3.55 -3.60
C LEU A 141 17.87 -2.73 -4.90
N LYS A 142 17.06 -3.21 -5.83
CA LYS A 142 16.78 -2.56 -7.12
C LYS A 142 15.36 -2.01 -7.18
N PHE A 143 14.48 -2.52 -6.31
CA PHE A 143 13.07 -2.14 -6.30
C PHE A 143 12.47 -2.29 -4.89
N MET A 144 11.99 -1.20 -4.35
CA MET A 144 11.28 -1.12 -3.07
C MET A 144 9.88 -0.57 -3.35
N ALA A 145 8.89 -1.45 -3.48
CA ALA A 145 7.50 -0.99 -3.59
C ALA A 145 7.01 -0.49 -2.23
N VAL A 146 6.34 0.64 -2.21
CA VAL A 146 5.67 1.13 -1.01
C VAL A 146 4.19 1.38 -1.30
N GLY A 147 3.31 0.86 -0.43
CA GLY A 147 1.87 0.96 -0.63
C GLY A 147 1.09 0.54 0.63
N GLY A 148 -0.22 0.40 0.48
CA GLY A 148 -1.11 0.06 1.60
C GLY A 148 -1.48 1.25 2.50
N GLY A 149 -0.97 2.44 2.22
CA GLY A 149 -1.28 3.70 2.90
C GLY A 149 -0.70 4.88 2.15
N LYS A 150 -1.09 6.10 2.54
CA LYS A 150 -0.53 7.32 1.95
C LYS A 150 0.93 7.50 2.36
N VAL A 151 1.77 7.84 1.40
CA VAL A 151 3.18 8.18 1.65
C VAL A 151 3.36 9.70 1.54
N ALA A 152 4.02 10.32 2.54
CA ALA A 152 4.38 11.72 2.43
C ALA A 152 5.39 11.92 1.29
N PRO A 153 5.19 12.90 0.40
CA PRO A 153 6.15 13.18 -0.67
C PRO A 153 7.57 13.42 -0.16
N ASP A 154 7.71 14.12 0.96
CA ASP A 154 9.02 14.41 1.57
C ASP A 154 9.74 13.14 2.05
N LEU A 155 9.01 12.13 2.51
CA LEU A 155 9.61 10.84 2.88
C LEU A 155 10.18 10.13 1.65
N LEU A 156 9.45 10.16 0.53
CA LEU A 156 9.94 9.60 -0.74
C LEU A 156 11.18 10.34 -1.25
N LEU A 157 11.18 11.68 -1.18
CA LEU A 157 12.34 12.50 -1.57
C LEU A 157 13.56 12.21 -0.68
N LYS A 158 13.37 12.10 0.64
CA LYS A 158 14.44 11.72 1.58
C LYS A 158 14.99 10.32 1.26
N ALA A 159 14.11 9.34 1.02
CA ALA A 159 14.52 7.98 0.66
C ALA A 159 15.34 7.96 -0.64
N GLN A 160 14.89 8.69 -1.67
CA GLN A 160 15.60 8.81 -2.94
C GLN A 160 16.95 9.52 -2.80
N ALA A 161 17.04 10.57 -1.95
CA ALA A 161 18.30 11.25 -1.65
C ALA A 161 19.33 10.33 -0.96
N LEU A 162 18.85 9.31 -0.24
CA LEU A 162 19.68 8.24 0.33
C LEU A 162 20.02 7.13 -0.68
N GLY A 163 19.60 7.25 -1.94
CA GLY A 163 19.84 6.26 -2.99
C GLY A 163 18.94 5.04 -2.92
N LEU A 164 17.85 5.07 -2.13
CA LEU A 164 16.90 3.97 -2.04
C LEU A 164 15.97 3.94 -3.27
N PRO A 165 15.82 2.79 -3.96
CA PRO A 165 14.98 2.66 -5.16
C PRO A 165 13.50 2.47 -4.79
N VAL A 166 12.88 3.51 -4.23
CA VAL A 166 11.50 3.48 -3.68
C VAL A 166 10.50 3.95 -4.71
N TYR A 167 9.41 3.17 -4.88
CA TYR A 167 8.34 3.41 -5.84
C TYR A 167 6.98 3.23 -5.16
N GLU A 168 6.18 4.29 -5.12
CA GLU A 168 4.84 4.25 -4.56
C GLU A 168 3.87 3.57 -5.51
N GLY A 169 2.98 2.72 -4.98
CA GLY A 169 1.90 2.08 -5.70
C GLY A 169 0.56 2.25 -4.99
N TYR A 170 -0.51 2.05 -5.76
CA TYR A 170 -1.88 2.12 -5.29
C TYR A 170 -2.66 0.90 -5.69
N GLY A 171 -3.51 0.44 -4.80
CA GLY A 171 -4.44 -0.64 -5.06
C GLY A 171 -5.38 -0.90 -3.90
N LEU A 172 -6.33 -1.75 -4.16
CA LEU A 172 -7.33 -2.18 -3.19
C LEU A 172 -7.67 -3.66 -3.46
N THR A 173 -8.20 -4.31 -2.44
CA THR A 173 -8.52 -5.75 -2.51
C THR A 173 -9.53 -6.04 -3.63
N GLU A 174 -10.51 -5.17 -3.81
CA GLU A 174 -11.57 -5.28 -4.82
C GLU A 174 -11.03 -5.22 -6.27
N CYS A 175 -9.82 -4.72 -6.45
CA CYS A 175 -9.12 -4.64 -7.73
C CYS A 175 -7.83 -5.52 -7.76
N GLY A 176 -7.80 -6.58 -6.97
CA GLY A 176 -6.73 -7.57 -6.98
C GLY A 176 -5.37 -7.09 -6.49
N SER A 177 -5.34 -6.04 -5.68
CA SER A 177 -4.17 -5.49 -4.97
C SER A 177 -3.43 -4.34 -5.66
N CYS A 178 -3.24 -4.33 -6.98
CA CYS A 178 -2.44 -3.28 -7.63
C CYS A 178 -3.19 -2.68 -8.82
N VAL A 179 -3.45 -1.39 -8.77
CA VAL A 179 -4.13 -0.60 -9.82
C VAL A 179 -3.14 0.31 -10.55
N ALA A 180 -2.24 0.94 -9.80
CA ALA A 180 -1.23 1.85 -10.35
C ALA A 180 0.10 1.68 -9.63
N LEU A 181 1.21 1.94 -10.34
CA LEU A 181 2.55 1.78 -9.80
C LEU A 181 3.52 2.79 -10.44
N ASN A 182 4.34 3.42 -9.60
CA ASN A 182 5.57 4.06 -10.06
C ASN A 182 6.62 3.00 -10.37
N THR A 183 7.38 3.21 -11.42
CA THR A 183 8.44 2.29 -11.87
C THR A 183 9.72 3.07 -12.15
N PRO A 184 10.88 2.41 -12.29
CA PRO A 184 12.13 3.10 -12.67
C PRO A 184 12.03 3.90 -13.98
N LEU A 185 11.17 3.51 -14.90
CA LEU A 185 10.97 4.18 -16.20
C LEU A 185 9.90 5.28 -16.15
N ALA A 186 9.02 5.26 -15.15
CA ALA A 186 7.91 6.20 -15.01
C ALA A 186 7.64 6.45 -13.53
N ASN A 187 8.35 7.40 -12.94
CA ASN A 187 8.26 7.73 -11.51
C ASN A 187 7.94 9.22 -11.33
N ARG A 188 6.96 9.48 -10.47
CA ARG A 188 6.57 10.83 -10.06
C ARG A 188 6.23 10.85 -8.58
N VAL A 189 7.07 11.49 -7.78
CA VAL A 189 6.81 11.69 -6.35
C VAL A 189 5.49 12.47 -6.16
N GLY A 190 4.67 12.03 -5.20
CA GLY A 190 3.34 12.59 -4.95
C GLY A 190 2.24 12.00 -5.83
N SER A 191 2.58 11.13 -6.79
CA SER A 191 1.62 10.26 -7.50
C SER A 191 1.78 8.82 -7.05
N VAL A 192 0.75 8.03 -7.25
CA VAL A 192 0.79 6.57 -7.03
C VAL A 192 1.19 5.79 -8.30
N GLY A 193 1.76 6.50 -9.28
CA GLY A 193 2.20 5.93 -10.56
C GLY A 193 1.13 5.94 -11.65
N LYS A 194 1.42 5.25 -12.73
CA LYS A 194 0.47 5.09 -13.85
C LYS A 194 -0.40 3.86 -13.64
N PRO A 195 -1.68 3.90 -14.06
CA PRO A 195 -2.54 2.72 -14.08
C PRO A 195 -1.87 1.59 -14.87
N LEU A 196 -1.95 0.37 -14.32
CA LEU A 196 -1.41 -0.84 -14.93
C LEU A 196 -2.53 -1.60 -15.66
N PRO A 197 -2.34 -2.06 -16.89
CA PRO A 197 -3.31 -2.94 -17.53
C PRO A 197 -3.62 -4.17 -16.65
N PRO A 198 -4.82 -4.71 -16.65
CA PRO A 198 -6.00 -4.25 -17.40
C PRO A 198 -6.80 -3.15 -16.67
N ALA A 199 -6.29 -2.55 -15.60
CA ALA A 199 -7.01 -1.52 -14.87
C ALA A 199 -7.16 -0.24 -15.70
N HIS A 200 -8.40 0.21 -15.84
CA HIS A 200 -8.73 1.51 -16.40
C HIS A 200 -9.31 2.39 -15.30
N VAL A 201 -8.67 3.52 -15.06
CA VAL A 201 -9.07 4.48 -14.04
C VAL A 201 -9.88 5.61 -14.69
N ARG A 202 -11.05 5.86 -14.13
CA ARG A 202 -11.91 7.00 -14.48
C ARG A 202 -12.07 7.91 -13.26
N ILE A 203 -11.94 9.19 -13.48
CA ILE A 203 -12.24 10.21 -12.48
C ILE A 203 -13.65 10.72 -12.73
N GLY A 204 -14.52 10.57 -11.75
CA GLY A 204 -15.89 11.08 -11.78
C GLY A 204 -15.98 12.53 -11.34
N ASP A 205 -17.21 13.04 -11.32
CA ASP A 205 -17.52 14.35 -10.75
C ASP A 205 -17.04 14.38 -9.30
N SER A 206 -16.60 15.52 -8.82
CA SER A 206 -16.00 15.67 -7.46
C SER A 206 -14.68 14.89 -7.21
N GLY A 207 -14.03 14.37 -8.25
CA GLY A 207 -12.75 13.69 -8.12
C GLY A 207 -12.82 12.22 -7.66
N ALA A 208 -14.00 11.61 -7.63
CA ALA A 208 -14.16 10.21 -7.23
C ALA A 208 -13.43 9.27 -8.21
N VAL A 209 -12.65 8.33 -7.66
CA VAL A 209 -11.87 7.36 -8.43
C VAL A 209 -12.67 6.08 -8.64
N PHE A 210 -12.81 5.68 -9.90
CA PHE A 210 -13.45 4.44 -10.34
C PHE A 210 -12.46 3.58 -11.12
N VAL A 211 -12.55 2.25 -10.95
CA VAL A 211 -11.69 1.29 -11.63
C VAL A 211 -12.50 0.23 -12.34
N THR A 212 -12.14 -0.05 -13.59
CA THR A 212 -12.66 -1.18 -14.39
C THR A 212 -11.51 -2.06 -14.87
N GLY A 213 -11.80 -3.25 -15.39
CA GLY A 213 -10.84 -4.16 -16.03
C GLY A 213 -10.12 -5.11 -15.05
N ALA A 214 -9.76 -4.65 -13.84
CA ALA A 214 -9.14 -5.46 -12.80
C ALA A 214 -10.06 -5.57 -11.59
N ALA A 215 -11.26 -6.12 -11.76
CA ALA A 215 -12.27 -6.17 -10.71
C ALA A 215 -12.39 -7.58 -10.09
N MET A 216 -12.75 -7.64 -8.81
CA MET A 216 -13.18 -8.86 -8.14
C MET A 216 -14.42 -9.45 -8.81
N THR A 217 -14.73 -10.72 -8.56
CA THR A 217 -15.98 -11.34 -9.02
C THR A 217 -17.19 -10.95 -8.19
N GLY A 218 -16.98 -10.45 -6.97
CA GLY A 218 -18.01 -9.96 -6.05
C GLY A 218 -17.57 -10.10 -4.60
N TYR A 219 -18.44 -9.70 -3.69
CA TYR A 219 -18.30 -10.08 -2.28
C TYR A 219 -18.96 -11.42 -2.03
N LEU A 220 -18.46 -12.17 -1.06
CA LEU A 220 -18.93 -13.54 -0.75
C LEU A 220 -20.45 -13.64 -0.54
N GLN A 221 -21.07 -12.58 -0.03
CA GLN A 221 -22.51 -12.47 0.23
C GLN A 221 -23.27 -11.63 -0.83
N ASP A 222 -22.56 -11.04 -1.78
CA ASP A 222 -23.13 -10.12 -2.76
C ASP A 222 -22.40 -10.27 -4.09
N MET A 223 -22.92 -11.11 -4.95
CA MET A 223 -22.35 -11.45 -6.26
C MET A 223 -23.40 -11.30 -7.35
N PRO A 224 -23.04 -10.91 -8.58
CA PRO A 224 -21.70 -10.54 -9.02
C PRO A 224 -21.29 -9.12 -8.61
N ALA A 225 -19.99 -8.81 -8.73
CA ALA A 225 -19.51 -7.45 -8.57
C ALA A 225 -20.05 -6.53 -9.67
N PRO A 226 -20.19 -5.22 -9.40
CA PRO A 226 -20.43 -4.24 -10.44
C PRO A 226 -19.26 -4.23 -11.45
N SER A 227 -19.56 -3.89 -12.69
CA SER A 227 -18.54 -3.80 -13.76
C SER A 227 -17.52 -2.68 -13.52
N GLU A 228 -17.86 -1.69 -12.71
CA GLU A 228 -17.01 -0.59 -12.29
C GLU A 228 -16.96 -0.54 -10.75
N ILE A 229 -15.77 -0.54 -10.20
CA ILE A 229 -15.54 -0.48 -8.75
C ILE A 229 -15.38 0.98 -8.34
N ALA A 230 -16.29 1.49 -7.50
CA ALA A 230 -16.12 2.75 -6.79
C ALA A 230 -15.12 2.53 -5.65
N THR A 231 -13.91 3.08 -5.76
CA THR A 231 -12.84 2.82 -4.79
C THR A 231 -13.08 3.46 -3.42
N GLY A 232 -13.91 4.50 -3.39
CA GLY A 232 -14.12 5.36 -2.21
C GLY A 232 -12.99 6.37 -2.02
N ASP A 233 -12.04 6.43 -2.92
CA ASP A 233 -10.95 7.40 -2.93
C ASP A 233 -11.29 8.58 -3.85
N ALA A 234 -10.71 9.74 -3.54
CA ALA A 234 -10.67 10.91 -4.41
C ALA A 234 -9.29 11.05 -5.03
N GLY A 235 -9.23 11.56 -6.27
CA GLY A 235 -7.98 11.75 -6.98
C GLY A 235 -8.16 12.39 -8.34
N PHE A 236 -7.06 12.50 -9.07
CA PHE A 236 -7.03 12.99 -10.46
C PHE A 236 -5.91 12.31 -11.24
N ILE A 237 -6.01 12.37 -12.56
CA ILE A 237 -4.94 11.92 -13.46
C ILE A 237 -4.34 13.19 -14.08
N ASP A 238 -3.02 13.32 -14.02
CA ASP A 238 -2.32 14.45 -14.63
C ASP A 238 -2.15 14.29 -16.15
N THR A 239 -1.62 15.32 -16.79
CA THR A 239 -1.44 15.37 -18.26
C THR A 239 -0.47 14.33 -18.80
N GLU A 240 0.38 13.73 -17.94
CA GLU A 240 1.32 12.67 -18.30
C GLU A 240 0.78 11.27 -17.96
N GLY A 241 -0.44 11.19 -17.41
CA GLY A 241 -1.13 9.94 -17.11
C GLY A 241 -0.79 9.35 -15.73
N PHE A 242 -0.19 10.12 -14.82
CA PHE A 242 0.03 9.68 -13.43
C PHE A 242 -1.23 9.89 -12.60
N LEU A 243 -1.58 8.88 -11.82
CA LEU A 243 -2.71 8.94 -10.88
C LEU A 243 -2.25 9.55 -9.55
N HIS A 244 -2.99 10.52 -9.06
CA HIS A 244 -2.80 11.15 -7.77
C HIS A 244 -4.00 10.87 -6.88
N ILE A 245 -3.78 10.24 -5.73
CA ILE A 245 -4.82 10.00 -4.72
C ILE A 245 -4.74 11.11 -3.68
N THR A 246 -5.83 11.84 -3.52
CA THR A 246 -5.90 12.98 -2.59
C THR A 246 -6.42 12.61 -1.21
N GLY A 247 -7.21 11.55 -1.09
CA GLY A 247 -7.71 11.02 0.19
C GLY A 247 -8.94 10.12 0.02
N ARG A 248 -9.58 9.79 1.15
CA ARG A 248 -10.83 9.03 1.20
C ARG A 248 -12.03 9.98 1.15
N ILE A 249 -12.98 9.73 0.24
CA ILE A 249 -14.18 10.58 0.09
C ILE A 249 -14.99 10.68 1.42
N LYS A 250 -15.12 9.55 2.11
CA LYS A 250 -15.87 9.47 3.37
C LYS A 250 -15.19 10.15 4.56
N ASN A 251 -13.88 10.37 4.47
CA ASN A 251 -13.09 10.94 5.55
C ASN A 251 -12.85 12.44 5.35
N VAL A 252 -13.24 13.00 4.19
CA VAL A 252 -13.09 14.44 3.93
C VAL A 252 -13.78 15.24 5.01
N ILE A 253 -13.01 16.08 5.68
CA ILE A 253 -13.48 17.04 6.67
C ILE A 253 -13.94 18.30 5.93
N ILE A 254 -15.19 18.70 6.13
CA ILE A 254 -15.70 19.96 5.61
C ILE A 254 -15.63 21.01 6.72
N SER A 255 -14.70 21.96 6.60
CA SER A 255 -14.56 23.03 7.58
C SER A 255 -15.79 23.97 7.57
N SER A 256 -15.95 24.79 8.62
CA SER A 256 -17.03 25.82 8.69
C SER A 256 -16.94 26.84 7.55
N TYR A 257 -15.81 26.93 6.85
CA TYR A 257 -15.61 27.76 5.66
C TYR A 257 -15.90 27.03 4.34
N GLY A 258 -16.44 25.81 4.38
CA GLY A 258 -16.75 25.01 3.20
C GLY A 258 -15.52 24.43 2.49
N ARG A 259 -14.36 24.39 3.14
CA ARG A 259 -13.15 23.78 2.58
C ARG A 259 -13.16 22.27 2.81
N ASN A 260 -12.93 21.52 1.75
CA ASN A 260 -12.73 20.07 1.81
C ASN A 260 -11.27 19.76 2.13
N ILE A 261 -11.03 19.07 3.23
CA ILE A 261 -9.70 18.74 3.75
C ILE A 261 -9.60 17.22 3.89
N SER A 262 -8.60 16.61 3.28
CA SER A 262 -8.29 15.19 3.50
C SER A 262 -7.49 15.06 4.81
N PRO A 263 -8.02 14.40 5.84
CA PRO A 263 -7.26 14.17 7.07
C PRO A 263 -6.00 13.35 6.81
N GLU A 264 -6.06 12.35 5.92
CA GLU A 264 -4.92 11.50 5.59
C GLU A 264 -3.76 12.30 4.96
N TRP A 265 -4.08 13.35 4.22
CA TRP A 265 -3.06 14.25 3.67
C TRP A 265 -2.35 15.01 4.79
N VAL A 266 -3.09 15.62 5.69
CA VAL A 266 -2.54 16.35 6.85
C VAL A 266 -1.74 15.38 7.73
N GLU A 267 -2.33 14.23 8.08
CA GLU A 267 -1.69 13.20 8.91
C GLU A 267 -0.37 12.73 8.31
N SER A 268 -0.30 12.54 6.99
CA SER A 268 0.92 12.07 6.33
C SER A 268 2.11 13.02 6.51
N TYR A 269 1.85 14.33 6.54
CA TYR A 269 2.90 15.34 6.78
C TYR A 269 3.46 15.25 8.21
N PHE A 270 2.59 15.18 9.19
CA PHE A 270 3.02 15.06 10.59
C PHE A 270 3.67 13.70 10.88
N LEU A 271 3.13 12.64 10.29
CA LEU A 271 3.68 11.29 10.42
C LEU A 271 5.05 11.14 9.73
N ALA A 272 5.49 12.10 8.93
CA ALA A 272 6.87 12.17 8.44
C ALA A 272 7.87 12.57 9.54
N ASP A 273 7.41 13.17 10.65
CA ASP A 273 8.25 13.39 11.84
C ASP A 273 8.31 12.11 12.69
N THR A 274 9.52 11.72 13.05
CA THR A 274 9.85 10.44 13.69
C THR A 274 9.36 10.33 15.11
N ARG A 275 9.20 11.45 15.76
CA ARG A 275 8.70 11.54 17.13
C ARG A 275 7.20 11.26 17.23
N ILE A 276 6.47 11.33 16.10
CA ILE A 276 5.04 11.06 16.02
C ILE A 276 4.80 9.64 15.52
N GLN A 277 4.26 8.79 16.39
CA GLN A 277 3.91 7.41 16.05
C GLN A 277 2.56 7.29 15.35
N GLN A 278 1.57 7.99 15.89
CA GLN A 278 0.20 7.98 15.38
C GLN A 278 -0.40 9.37 15.48
N MET A 279 -1.33 9.65 14.59
CA MET A 279 -2.05 10.90 14.58
C MET A 279 -3.47 10.67 14.05
N ALA A 280 -4.40 11.47 14.56
CA ALA A 280 -5.75 11.57 14.01
C ALA A 280 -6.15 13.04 13.96
N VAL A 281 -6.71 13.47 12.81
CA VAL A 281 -7.17 14.84 12.56
C VAL A 281 -8.68 14.88 12.59
N PHE A 282 -9.22 15.93 13.22
CA PHE A 282 -10.64 16.21 13.36
C PHE A 282 -10.92 17.67 13.01
N GLY A 283 -12.16 18.04 12.76
CA GLY A 283 -12.51 19.44 12.51
C GLY A 283 -13.75 19.62 11.64
N GLU A 284 -14.64 18.62 11.59
CA GLU A 284 -15.90 18.74 10.85
C GLU A 284 -16.71 19.93 11.34
N ALA A 285 -17.12 20.80 10.40
CA ALA A 285 -17.84 22.03 10.64
C ALA A 285 -17.14 23.04 11.60
N GLN A 286 -15.83 22.85 11.87
CA GLN A 286 -15.05 23.76 12.71
C GLN A 286 -14.22 24.74 11.85
N PRO A 287 -13.87 25.93 12.39
CA PRO A 287 -13.04 26.92 11.70
C PRO A 287 -11.57 26.51 11.61
N HIS A 288 -11.15 25.53 12.38
CA HIS A 288 -9.78 25.00 12.43
C HIS A 288 -9.81 23.48 12.60
N LEU A 289 -8.70 22.83 12.22
CA LEU A 289 -8.48 21.42 12.50
C LEU A 289 -7.94 21.25 13.94
N SER A 290 -8.27 20.11 14.53
CA SER A 290 -7.71 19.63 15.79
C SER A 290 -7.03 18.29 15.52
N ALA A 291 -5.97 17.97 16.25
CA ALA A 291 -5.27 16.71 16.10
C ALA A 291 -4.96 16.07 17.46
N VAL A 292 -4.96 14.75 17.47
CA VAL A 292 -4.46 13.93 18.58
C VAL A 292 -3.22 13.19 18.11
N PHE A 293 -2.15 13.25 18.90
CA PHE A 293 -0.86 12.63 18.60
C PHE A 293 -0.54 11.55 19.61
N VAL A 294 0.09 10.47 19.14
CA VAL A 294 0.85 9.54 19.95
C VAL A 294 2.32 9.78 19.64
N VAL A 295 3.08 10.19 20.63
CA VAL A 295 4.51 10.52 20.50
C VAL A 295 5.38 9.49 21.21
N LEU A 296 6.58 9.24 20.69
CA LEU A 296 7.55 8.32 21.27
C LEU A 296 8.26 8.94 22.49
N ASP A 297 8.66 10.21 22.35
CA ASP A 297 9.29 11.01 23.37
C ASP A 297 8.48 12.27 23.62
N ALA A 298 8.58 12.84 24.83
CA ALA A 298 7.85 14.04 25.17
C ALA A 298 8.24 15.21 24.25
N LEU A 299 7.40 15.50 23.27
CA LEU A 299 7.43 16.76 22.55
C LEU A 299 6.94 17.85 23.50
N ASN A 300 7.72 18.88 23.67
CA ASN A 300 7.26 20.05 24.42
C ASN A 300 6.33 20.92 23.53
N ASP A 301 5.55 21.79 24.16
CA ASP A 301 4.56 22.63 23.47
C ASP A 301 5.18 23.52 22.36
N ARG A 302 6.43 23.94 22.52
CA ARG A 302 7.14 24.73 21.53
C ARG A 302 7.49 23.92 20.27
N GLU A 303 7.98 22.71 20.44
CA GLU A 303 8.29 21.80 19.32
C GLU A 303 7.04 21.40 18.56
N LEU A 304 5.92 21.17 19.27
CA LEU A 304 4.61 20.94 18.65
C LEU A 304 4.14 22.16 17.85
N GLN A 305 4.29 23.38 18.39
CA GLN A 305 3.95 24.62 17.68
C GLN A 305 4.83 24.82 16.43
N GLU A 306 6.13 24.59 16.51
CA GLU A 306 7.04 24.67 15.38
C GLU A 306 6.63 23.68 14.26
N LEU A 307 6.24 22.47 14.62
CA LEU A 307 5.76 21.45 13.68
C LEU A 307 4.46 21.87 13.00
N VAL A 308 3.50 22.42 13.76
CA VAL A 308 2.23 22.92 13.22
C VAL A 308 2.46 24.12 12.29
N CYS A 309 3.40 25.02 12.61
CA CYS A 309 3.74 26.16 11.74
C CYS A 309 4.33 25.66 10.39
N THR A 310 5.22 24.68 10.42
CA THR A 310 5.86 24.12 9.20
C THR A 310 4.85 23.50 8.24
N VAL A 311 3.74 22.96 8.75
CA VAL A 311 2.69 22.34 7.90
C VAL A 311 1.69 23.37 7.36
N ASN A 312 1.61 24.56 7.98
CA ASN A 312 0.72 25.63 7.55
C ASN A 312 1.34 26.60 6.50
N GLU A 313 2.64 26.49 6.25
CA GLU A 313 3.37 27.19 5.17
C GLU A 313 3.33 26.39 3.86
#